data_b9a15113c358c756c68447292cb6746a
#
_entry.id   b9a15113c358c756c68447292cb6746a
#
_cell.length_a   1.000
_cell.length_b   1.000
_cell.length_c   1.000
_cell.angle_alpha   90.00
_cell.angle_beta   90.00
_cell.angle_gamma   90.00
#
_symmetry.space_group_name_H-M   'P 1'
#
loop_
_entity.id
_entity.type
_entity.pdbx_description
1 polymer ?
#
loop_
_entity_poly.entity_id
_entity_poly.type
_entity_poly.pdbx_seq_one_letter_code
_entity_poly.pdbx_strand_id
1 'polypeptide(L)'
;YSADFLLENLKIEINLIESSFKNNVRRLLFLGSSCIYPKACNQPIKEEYLLNGELESTNEAYAIAKITGIKLCESLRKQYDFDAISLMPTNLYGPGDNYHQTNSHVLPSLIRKFSEAKKENTTVTCWGTGSPLREFMHVDDLGDACVFALEKWDMESNNAPRDSKGKPLSFLNVGTGKDISIKELALIIAAEIKFKGEIFWDVTKPDGTKRKLLDVNKFSELGWESKIDLKEGIKKTLGSYENEIITKNLRI
;
A
#
# COMPACT_ATOMS: atom_id res chain seq x y z
N TYR A 1 12.46 -14.78 7.94
CA TYR A 1 11.71 -15.44 6.82
C TYR A 1 11.91 -14.75 5.46
N SER A 2 13.03 -14.00 5.26
CA SER A 2 13.25 -13.22 4.03
C SER A 2 13.32 -14.11 2.77
N ALA A 3 13.93 -15.30 2.88
CA ALA A 3 14.02 -16.25 1.78
C ALA A 3 12.65 -16.80 1.36
N ASP A 4 11.81 -17.19 2.32
CA ASP A 4 10.46 -17.69 2.05
C ASP A 4 9.61 -16.59 1.43
N PHE A 5 9.69 -15.38 1.96
CA PHE A 5 8.98 -14.22 1.43
C PHE A 5 9.34 -13.92 -0.02
N LEU A 6 10.65 -13.95 -0.35
CA LEU A 6 11.13 -13.73 -1.71
C LEU A 6 10.66 -14.85 -2.64
N LEU A 7 10.88 -16.12 -2.26
CA LEU A 7 10.56 -17.27 -3.09
C LEU A 7 9.06 -17.41 -3.36
N GLU A 8 8.21 -17.24 -2.34
CA GLU A 8 6.76 -17.36 -2.50
C GLU A 8 6.19 -16.26 -3.38
N ASN A 9 6.59 -14.99 -3.15
CA ASN A 9 6.15 -13.88 -3.99
C ASN A 9 6.61 -14.06 -5.44
N LEU A 10 7.88 -14.42 -5.69
CA LEU A 10 8.39 -14.67 -7.04
C LEU A 10 7.63 -15.81 -7.74
N LYS A 11 7.34 -16.92 -7.06
CA LYS A 11 6.57 -18.04 -7.64
C LYS A 11 5.16 -17.60 -8.03
N ILE A 12 4.47 -16.87 -7.14
CA ILE A 12 3.11 -16.37 -7.41
C ILE A 12 3.13 -15.44 -8.62
N GLU A 13 4.02 -14.46 -8.61
CA GLU A 13 4.10 -13.41 -9.64
C GLU A 13 4.49 -13.99 -11.01
N ILE A 14 5.54 -14.79 -11.06
CA ILE A 14 5.99 -15.42 -12.31
C ILE A 14 4.90 -16.32 -12.89
N ASN A 15 4.32 -17.20 -12.06
CA ASN A 15 3.27 -18.11 -12.52
C ASN A 15 2.05 -17.35 -13.05
N LEU A 16 1.62 -16.30 -12.34
CA LEU A 16 0.46 -15.51 -12.75
C LEU A 16 0.72 -14.76 -14.04
N ILE A 17 1.84 -14.02 -14.12
CA ILE A 17 2.18 -13.19 -15.28
C ILE A 17 2.44 -14.07 -16.52
N GLU A 18 3.23 -15.15 -16.36
CA GLU A 18 3.54 -16.08 -17.47
C GLU A 18 2.28 -16.81 -17.97
N SER A 19 1.42 -17.28 -17.03
CA SER A 19 0.18 -17.96 -17.40
C SER A 19 -0.78 -17.00 -18.11
N SER A 20 -0.87 -15.75 -17.67
CA SER A 20 -1.69 -14.73 -18.33
C SER A 20 -1.21 -14.48 -19.75
N PHE A 21 0.09 -14.34 -19.96
CA PHE A 21 0.70 -14.18 -21.28
C PHE A 21 0.46 -15.41 -22.17
N LYS A 22 0.74 -16.63 -21.68
CA LYS A 22 0.57 -17.88 -22.46
C LYS A 22 -0.87 -18.17 -22.84
N ASN A 23 -1.83 -17.72 -22.05
CA ASN A 23 -3.26 -17.92 -22.31
C ASN A 23 -3.92 -16.72 -23.02
N ASN A 24 -3.12 -15.82 -23.60
CA ASN A 24 -3.60 -14.67 -24.36
C ASN A 24 -4.61 -13.79 -23.58
N VAL A 25 -4.36 -13.58 -22.28
CA VAL A 25 -5.13 -12.60 -21.50
C VAL A 25 -4.99 -11.24 -22.17
N ARG A 26 -6.10 -10.60 -22.49
CA ARG A 26 -6.12 -9.34 -23.24
C ARG A 26 -5.34 -8.22 -22.56
N ARG A 27 -5.49 -8.11 -21.24
CA ARG A 27 -4.82 -7.07 -20.44
C ARG A 27 -4.60 -7.60 -19.03
N LEU A 28 -3.40 -7.39 -18.50
CA LEU A 28 -3.03 -7.73 -17.11
C LEU A 28 -2.73 -6.45 -16.34
N LEU A 29 -3.30 -6.32 -15.14
CA LEU A 29 -2.87 -5.33 -14.16
C LEU A 29 -2.15 -6.03 -13.02
N PHE A 30 -0.88 -5.67 -12.83
CA PHE A 30 -0.03 -6.18 -11.76
C PHE A 30 0.01 -5.18 -10.59
N LEU A 31 -0.23 -5.65 -9.37
CA LEU A 31 -0.09 -4.84 -8.16
C LEU A 31 1.33 -4.95 -7.60
N GLY A 32 2.09 -3.87 -7.75
CA GLY A 32 3.35 -3.65 -7.07
C GLY A 32 3.13 -3.18 -5.63
N SER A 33 4.03 -2.34 -5.16
CA SER A 33 3.98 -1.75 -3.81
C SER A 33 4.84 -0.48 -3.76
N SER A 34 4.48 0.47 -2.93
CA SER A 34 5.35 1.61 -2.62
C SER A 34 6.67 1.24 -1.92
N CYS A 35 6.83 -0.02 -1.48
CA CYS A 35 8.07 -0.53 -0.90
C CYS A 35 9.22 -0.69 -1.91
N ILE A 36 8.92 -0.65 -3.22
CA ILE A 36 9.92 -0.75 -4.30
C ILE A 36 10.84 0.47 -4.42
N TYR A 37 10.46 1.58 -3.82
CA TYR A 37 11.22 2.83 -3.92
C TYR A 37 12.35 2.89 -2.88
N PRO A 38 13.44 3.61 -3.22
CA PRO A 38 14.55 3.78 -2.30
C PRO A 38 14.11 4.35 -0.95
N LYS A 39 14.73 3.86 0.14
CA LYS A 39 14.48 4.34 1.50
C LYS A 39 14.70 5.84 1.65
N ALA A 40 15.71 6.38 0.98
CA ALA A 40 16.12 7.78 1.04
C ALA A 40 15.88 8.47 -0.31
N CYS A 41 14.64 8.52 -0.77
CA CYS A 41 14.26 9.28 -1.97
C CYS A 41 13.51 10.57 -1.61
N ASN A 42 13.49 11.51 -2.55
CA ASN A 42 12.73 12.76 -2.41
C ASN A 42 11.22 12.48 -2.26
N GLN A 43 10.53 13.38 -1.59
CA GLN A 43 9.10 13.31 -1.33
C GLN A 43 8.37 14.50 -1.98
N PRO A 44 7.21 14.28 -2.60
CA PRO A 44 6.55 12.98 -2.83
C PRO A 44 7.33 12.08 -3.81
N ILE A 45 7.15 10.76 -3.65
CA ILE A 45 7.91 9.74 -4.39
C ILE A 45 7.36 9.62 -5.82
N LYS A 46 8.21 9.87 -6.81
CA LYS A 46 7.87 9.73 -8.23
C LYS A 46 8.21 8.34 -8.77
N GLU A 47 7.51 7.90 -9.82
CA GLU A 47 7.75 6.61 -10.48
C GLU A 47 9.20 6.47 -10.96
N GLU A 48 9.80 7.54 -11.44
CA GLU A 48 11.19 7.58 -11.93
C GLU A 48 12.26 7.36 -10.86
N TYR A 49 11.89 7.28 -9.58
CA TYR A 49 12.82 6.97 -8.49
C TYR A 49 13.06 5.46 -8.31
N LEU A 50 12.32 4.63 -9.03
CA LEU A 50 12.54 3.18 -9.02
C LEU A 50 13.99 2.85 -9.39
N LEU A 51 14.66 2.06 -8.54
CA LEU A 51 16.05 1.61 -8.68
C LEU A 51 17.12 2.73 -8.58
N ASN A 52 16.78 3.90 -8.06
CA ASN A 52 17.73 5.02 -7.91
C ASN A 52 18.39 5.08 -6.52
N GLY A 53 18.40 4.00 -5.77
CA GLY A 53 19.05 3.94 -4.45
C GLY A 53 18.73 2.66 -3.69
N GLU A 54 19.22 2.55 -2.46
CA GLU A 54 19.07 1.39 -1.60
C GLU A 54 17.62 1.24 -1.11
N LEU A 55 17.16 -0.01 -1.06
CA LEU A 55 15.84 -0.36 -0.53
C LEU A 55 15.84 -0.33 1.02
N GLU A 56 14.65 -0.32 1.62
CA GLU A 56 14.51 -0.54 3.05
C GLU A 56 14.86 -1.99 3.40
N SER A 57 15.93 -2.20 4.17
CA SER A 57 16.49 -3.52 4.46
C SER A 57 15.52 -4.53 5.07
N THR A 58 14.56 -4.05 5.89
CA THR A 58 13.55 -4.93 6.52
C THR A 58 12.51 -5.45 5.55
N ASN A 59 12.33 -4.81 4.39
CA ASN A 59 11.37 -5.14 3.33
C ASN A 59 12.03 -5.49 1.99
N GLU A 60 13.36 -5.56 1.94
CA GLU A 60 14.13 -5.69 0.70
C GLU A 60 13.71 -6.92 -0.12
N ALA A 61 13.55 -8.07 0.52
CA ALA A 61 13.14 -9.32 -0.13
C ALA A 61 11.78 -9.17 -0.85
N TYR A 62 10.80 -8.56 -0.20
CA TYR A 62 9.51 -8.27 -0.79
C TYR A 62 9.58 -7.23 -1.90
N ALA A 63 10.33 -6.16 -1.68
CA ALA A 63 10.52 -5.10 -2.67
C ALA A 63 11.17 -5.64 -3.96
N ILE A 64 12.20 -6.49 -3.84
CA ILE A 64 12.86 -7.13 -4.99
C ILE A 64 11.87 -8.01 -5.76
N ALA A 65 11.05 -8.82 -5.09
CA ALA A 65 10.03 -9.60 -5.76
C ALA A 65 9.09 -8.69 -6.57
N LYS A 66 8.54 -7.64 -5.95
CA LYS A 66 7.65 -6.69 -6.63
C LYS A 66 8.32 -5.96 -7.81
N ILE A 67 9.58 -5.57 -7.67
CA ILE A 67 10.37 -5.00 -8.78
C ILE A 67 10.49 -6.02 -9.92
N THR A 68 10.75 -7.28 -9.60
CA THR A 68 10.86 -8.35 -10.61
C THR A 68 9.56 -8.53 -11.38
N GLY A 69 8.41 -8.55 -10.71
CA GLY A 69 7.10 -8.62 -11.37
C GLY A 69 6.84 -7.44 -12.33
N ILE A 70 7.15 -6.21 -11.89
CA ILE A 70 7.05 -5.01 -12.75
C ILE A 70 7.96 -5.14 -13.97
N LYS A 71 9.23 -5.54 -13.76
CA LYS A 71 10.18 -5.69 -14.87
C LYS A 71 9.82 -6.83 -15.82
N LEU A 72 9.20 -7.89 -15.33
CA LEU A 72 8.67 -8.96 -16.17
C LEU A 72 7.51 -8.45 -17.04
N CYS A 73 6.56 -7.70 -16.48
CA CYS A 73 5.48 -7.04 -17.21
C CYS A 73 6.03 -6.10 -18.32
N GLU A 74 7.00 -5.25 -17.97
CA GLU A 74 7.66 -4.35 -18.93
C GLU A 74 8.37 -5.12 -20.07
N SER A 75 9.02 -6.23 -19.72
CA SER A 75 9.76 -7.05 -20.69
C SER A 75 8.83 -7.78 -21.65
N LEU A 76 7.74 -8.35 -21.16
CA LEU A 76 6.73 -9.00 -21.99
C LEU A 76 6.04 -8.01 -22.92
N ARG A 77 5.72 -6.80 -22.44
CA ARG A 77 5.20 -5.72 -23.29
C ARG A 77 6.19 -5.37 -24.40
N LYS A 78 7.45 -5.14 -24.07
CA LYS A 78 8.47 -4.74 -25.04
C LYS A 78 8.75 -5.81 -26.09
N GLN A 79 8.75 -7.09 -25.70
CA GLN A 79 9.16 -8.20 -26.56
C GLN A 79 8.02 -8.81 -27.36
N TYR A 80 6.82 -8.84 -26.77
CA TYR A 80 5.67 -9.57 -27.31
C TYR A 80 4.40 -8.74 -27.42
N ASP A 81 4.49 -7.43 -27.13
CA ASP A 81 3.36 -6.51 -27.14
C ASP A 81 2.21 -6.92 -26.18
N PHE A 82 2.57 -7.64 -25.09
CA PHE A 82 1.61 -8.05 -24.08
C PHE A 82 1.15 -6.84 -23.25
N ASP A 83 -0.16 -6.55 -23.27
CA ASP A 83 -0.72 -5.39 -22.56
C ASP A 83 -0.75 -5.60 -21.05
N ALA A 84 0.42 -5.47 -20.41
CA ALA A 84 0.60 -5.51 -18.97
C ALA A 84 0.88 -4.10 -18.43
N ILE A 85 0.10 -3.66 -17.44
CA ILE A 85 0.27 -2.41 -16.69
C ILE A 85 0.42 -2.71 -15.21
N SER A 86 0.95 -1.77 -14.43
CA SER A 86 1.14 -1.98 -12.99
C SER A 86 0.72 -0.75 -12.17
N LEU A 87 0.12 -0.97 -10.99
CA LEU A 87 -0.14 0.09 -10.01
C LEU A 87 0.71 -0.12 -8.76
N MET A 88 1.24 1.01 -8.25
CA MET A 88 2.04 1.07 -7.02
C MET A 88 1.21 1.68 -5.90
N PRO A 89 0.44 0.87 -5.15
CA PRO A 89 -0.39 1.40 -4.08
C PRO A 89 0.44 1.87 -2.89
N THR A 90 -0.08 2.91 -2.22
CA THR A 90 0.37 3.33 -0.89
C THR A 90 -0.06 2.33 0.20
N ASN A 91 0.04 2.68 1.50
CA ASN A 91 -0.40 1.78 2.56
C ASN A 91 -1.91 1.58 2.51
N LEU A 92 -2.32 0.34 2.31
CA LEU A 92 -3.72 -0.04 2.23
C LEU A 92 -4.27 -0.39 3.61
N TYR A 93 -5.55 -0.19 3.80
CA TYR A 93 -6.31 -0.61 4.97
C TYR A 93 -7.78 -0.84 4.60
N GLY A 94 -8.50 -1.62 5.39
CA GLY A 94 -9.92 -1.85 5.13
C GLY A 94 -10.45 -3.15 5.76
N PRO A 95 -11.67 -3.56 5.41
CA PRO A 95 -12.25 -4.83 5.82
C PRO A 95 -11.36 -6.03 5.46
N GLY A 96 -11.28 -7.02 6.36
CA GLY A 96 -10.48 -8.24 6.16
C GLY A 96 -8.97 -8.03 6.29
N ASP A 97 -8.52 -6.94 6.91
CA ASP A 97 -7.10 -6.69 7.15
C ASP A 97 -6.48 -7.73 8.11
N ASN A 98 -5.16 -7.70 8.22
CA ASN A 98 -4.42 -8.57 9.13
C ASN A 98 -4.24 -7.90 10.50
N TYR A 99 -4.86 -8.47 11.54
CA TYR A 99 -4.81 -7.97 12.92
C TYR A 99 -3.84 -8.74 13.81
N HIS A 100 -2.92 -9.51 13.23
CA HIS A 100 -1.92 -10.29 13.97
C HIS A 100 -1.10 -9.40 14.93
N GLN A 101 -0.77 -9.93 16.11
CA GLN A 101 -0.13 -9.14 17.20
C GLN A 101 1.21 -8.53 16.82
N THR A 102 2.03 -9.23 16.04
CA THR A 102 3.40 -8.82 15.69
C THR A 102 3.60 -8.54 14.20
N ASN A 103 2.75 -9.09 13.32
CA ASN A 103 2.94 -9.07 11.86
C ASN A 103 1.88 -8.24 11.12
N SER A 104 1.12 -7.42 11.83
CA SER A 104 0.16 -6.50 11.23
C SER A 104 0.78 -5.15 10.86
N HIS A 105 0.23 -4.49 9.87
CA HIS A 105 0.56 -3.10 9.57
C HIS A 105 0.06 -2.14 10.67
N VAL A 106 0.58 -0.90 10.66
CA VAL A 106 0.36 0.07 11.73
C VAL A 106 -1.12 0.37 11.98
N LEU A 107 -1.94 0.59 10.94
CA LEU A 107 -3.36 0.95 11.12
C LEU A 107 -4.17 -0.18 11.75
N PRO A 108 -4.18 -1.43 11.21
CA PRO A 108 -4.88 -2.54 11.86
C PRO A 108 -4.30 -2.87 13.25
N SER A 109 -2.99 -2.72 13.47
CA SER A 109 -2.38 -2.87 14.79
C SER A 109 -2.95 -1.87 15.81
N LEU A 110 -3.10 -0.60 15.42
CA LEU A 110 -3.70 0.42 16.27
C LEU A 110 -5.18 0.13 16.56
N ILE A 111 -5.97 -0.23 15.53
CA ILE A 111 -7.37 -0.64 15.72
C ILE A 111 -7.48 -1.73 16.79
N ARG A 112 -6.71 -2.80 16.64
CA ARG A 112 -6.71 -3.91 17.60
C ARG A 112 -6.31 -3.45 18.99
N LYS A 113 -5.16 -2.76 19.13
CA LYS A 113 -4.65 -2.28 20.44
C LYS A 113 -5.64 -1.39 21.17
N PHE A 114 -6.24 -0.42 20.48
CA PHE A 114 -7.23 0.46 21.09
C PHE A 114 -8.53 -0.27 21.47
N SER A 115 -8.97 -1.23 20.66
CA SER A 115 -10.17 -2.02 20.94
C SER A 115 -9.97 -2.94 22.15
N GLU A 116 -8.82 -3.63 22.23
CA GLU A 116 -8.45 -4.48 23.36
C GLU A 116 -8.32 -3.64 24.64
N ALA A 117 -7.53 -2.56 24.60
CA ALA A 117 -7.31 -1.68 25.75
C ALA A 117 -8.60 -1.03 26.27
N LYS A 118 -9.54 -0.67 25.38
CA LYS A 118 -10.86 -0.19 25.78
C LYS A 118 -11.66 -1.24 26.55
N LYS A 119 -11.62 -2.50 26.08
CA LYS A 119 -12.32 -3.61 26.72
C LYS A 119 -11.73 -3.96 28.08
N GLU A 120 -10.41 -3.90 28.20
CA GLU A 120 -9.66 -4.26 29.40
C GLU A 120 -9.44 -3.08 30.36
N ASN A 121 -9.81 -1.86 29.95
CA ASN A 121 -9.57 -0.61 30.68
C ASN A 121 -8.07 -0.39 30.99
N THR A 122 -7.22 -0.60 29.99
CA THR A 122 -5.75 -0.50 30.10
C THR A 122 -5.18 0.64 29.24
N THR A 123 -3.88 0.94 29.39
CA THR A 123 -3.13 1.90 28.57
C THR A 123 -2.77 1.31 27.21
N VAL A 124 -2.82 2.12 26.14
CA VAL A 124 -2.29 1.73 24.81
C VAL A 124 -0.84 2.15 24.70
N THR A 125 0.05 1.19 24.43
CA THR A 125 1.46 1.46 24.13
C THR A 125 1.68 1.50 22.62
N CYS A 126 2.09 2.67 22.11
CA CYS A 126 2.53 2.89 20.75
C CYS A 126 4.06 2.97 20.70
N TRP A 127 4.67 2.47 19.61
CA TRP A 127 6.12 2.48 19.44
C TRP A 127 6.60 3.78 18.79
N GLY A 128 7.81 4.23 19.18
CA GLY A 128 8.49 5.40 18.65
C GLY A 128 7.88 6.71 19.12
N THR A 129 8.14 7.78 18.39
CA THR A 129 7.65 9.13 18.71
C THR A 129 6.25 9.41 18.15
N GLY A 130 5.79 8.60 17.19
CA GLY A 130 4.58 8.87 16.41
C GLY A 130 4.74 9.96 15.37
N SER A 131 5.94 10.53 15.19
CA SER A 131 6.20 11.60 14.21
C SER A 131 6.29 11.16 12.75
N PRO A 132 6.62 9.91 12.38
CA PRO A 132 6.66 9.49 10.98
C PRO A 132 5.34 9.74 10.25
N LEU A 133 5.46 10.23 9.01
CA LEU A 133 4.34 10.51 8.14
C LEU A 133 4.06 9.34 7.19
N ARG A 134 2.80 8.94 7.07
CA ARG A 134 2.34 7.87 6.18
C ARG A 134 1.07 8.28 5.45
N GLU A 135 1.00 7.84 4.22
CA GLU A 135 -0.19 7.90 3.40
C GLU A 135 -0.98 6.60 3.55
N PHE A 136 -2.31 6.71 3.66
CA PHE A 136 -3.23 5.58 3.78
C PHE A 136 -4.35 5.69 2.76
N MET A 137 -4.69 4.58 2.09
CA MET A 137 -5.79 4.49 1.13
C MET A 137 -6.68 3.30 1.45
N HIS A 138 -7.99 3.51 1.41
CA HIS A 138 -8.95 2.43 1.63
C HIS A 138 -8.91 1.41 0.50
N VAL A 139 -9.07 0.13 0.82
CA VAL A 139 -8.97 -0.97 -0.14
C VAL A 139 -10.02 -0.89 -1.24
N ASP A 140 -11.21 -0.34 -0.97
CA ASP A 140 -12.25 -0.14 -1.99
C ASP A 140 -11.82 0.91 -3.03
N ASP A 141 -11.09 1.95 -2.63
CA ASP A 141 -10.52 2.92 -3.58
C ASP A 141 -9.45 2.26 -4.45
N LEU A 142 -8.64 1.34 -3.89
CA LEU A 142 -7.72 0.56 -4.74
C LEU A 142 -8.47 -0.32 -5.74
N GLY A 143 -9.54 -0.97 -5.31
CA GLY A 143 -10.40 -1.76 -6.21
C GLY A 143 -10.95 -0.93 -7.37
N ASP A 144 -11.50 0.25 -7.06
CA ASP A 144 -11.99 1.21 -8.06
C ASP A 144 -10.86 1.69 -8.99
N ALA A 145 -9.66 1.99 -8.43
CA ALA A 145 -8.48 2.36 -9.20
C ALA A 145 -8.03 1.26 -10.17
N CYS A 146 -8.07 -0.01 -9.74
CA CYS A 146 -7.72 -1.14 -10.60
C CYS A 146 -8.67 -1.26 -11.80
N VAL A 147 -9.97 -1.15 -11.57
CA VAL A 147 -10.98 -1.18 -12.64
C VAL A 147 -10.78 0.01 -13.58
N PHE A 148 -10.62 1.22 -13.02
CA PHE A 148 -10.35 2.41 -13.81
C PHE A 148 -9.08 2.25 -14.68
N ALA A 149 -7.98 1.76 -14.12
CA ALA A 149 -6.74 1.56 -14.87
C ALA A 149 -6.92 0.55 -16.01
N LEU A 150 -7.62 -0.56 -15.76
CA LEU A 150 -7.90 -1.57 -16.78
C LEU A 150 -8.76 -1.03 -17.92
N GLU A 151 -9.69 -0.13 -17.64
CA GLU A 151 -10.63 0.40 -18.63
C GLU A 151 -10.13 1.67 -19.35
N LYS A 152 -9.40 2.54 -18.68
CA LYS A 152 -9.13 3.92 -19.12
C LYS A 152 -7.66 4.21 -19.42
N TRP A 153 -6.72 3.51 -18.79
CA TRP A 153 -5.30 3.80 -18.99
C TRP A 153 -4.76 3.08 -20.24
N ASP A 154 -4.66 3.83 -21.33
CA ASP A 154 -4.03 3.37 -22.58
C ASP A 154 -2.63 3.98 -22.71
N MET A 155 -1.60 3.12 -22.71
CA MET A 155 -0.20 3.53 -22.84
C MET A 155 0.18 4.04 -24.23
N GLU A 156 -0.57 3.66 -25.27
CA GLU A 156 -0.34 4.06 -26.64
C GLU A 156 -1.03 5.40 -26.99
N SER A 157 -1.88 5.89 -26.09
CA SER A 157 -2.59 7.15 -26.31
C SER A 157 -1.63 8.36 -26.25
N ASN A 158 -2.00 9.44 -26.93
CA ASN A 158 -1.25 10.70 -26.87
C ASN A 158 -1.21 11.29 -25.43
N ASN A 159 -2.19 10.96 -24.59
CA ASN A 159 -2.32 11.40 -23.21
C ASN A 159 -1.75 10.39 -22.20
N ALA A 160 -1.03 9.36 -22.68
CA ALA A 160 -0.40 8.39 -21.79
C ALA A 160 0.56 9.07 -20.82
N PRO A 161 0.54 8.75 -19.52
CA PRO A 161 1.49 9.26 -18.56
C PRO A 161 2.92 8.93 -18.96
N ARG A 162 3.80 9.93 -18.85
CA ARG A 162 5.19 9.82 -19.32
C ARG A 162 6.17 10.17 -18.20
N ASP A 163 7.36 9.61 -18.29
CA ASP A 163 8.48 10.00 -17.44
C ASP A 163 9.06 11.37 -17.87
N SER A 164 10.04 11.87 -17.12
CA SER A 164 10.74 13.14 -17.42
C SER A 164 11.48 13.16 -18.77
N LYS A 165 11.66 11.99 -19.40
CA LYS A 165 12.29 11.84 -20.73
C LYS A 165 11.26 11.65 -21.86
N GLY A 166 9.95 11.75 -21.54
CA GLY A 166 8.88 11.61 -22.51
C GLY A 166 8.52 10.15 -22.85
N LYS A 167 9.08 9.14 -22.16
CA LYS A 167 8.75 7.73 -22.37
C LYS A 167 7.44 7.37 -21.66
N PRO A 168 6.48 6.70 -22.31
CA PRO A 168 5.28 6.20 -21.64
C PRO A 168 5.64 5.29 -20.47
N LEU A 169 4.91 5.46 -19.36
CA LEU A 169 5.06 4.66 -18.15
C LEU A 169 4.13 3.45 -18.22
N SER A 170 4.65 2.27 -17.85
CA SER A 170 3.89 1.02 -17.71
C SER A 170 3.48 0.74 -16.26
N PHE A 171 3.89 1.61 -15.33
CA PHE A 171 3.47 1.56 -13.93
C PHE A 171 3.24 2.97 -13.40
N LEU A 172 2.24 3.13 -12.52
CA LEU A 172 1.87 4.40 -11.91
C LEU A 172 1.65 4.25 -10.41
N ASN A 173 1.98 5.29 -9.69
CA ASN A 173 1.63 5.43 -8.28
C ASN A 173 0.13 5.63 -8.11
N VAL A 174 -0.45 4.96 -7.11
CA VAL A 174 -1.84 5.14 -6.72
C VAL A 174 -1.97 5.34 -5.21
N GLY A 175 -2.67 6.39 -4.83
CA GLY A 175 -2.82 6.80 -3.44
C GLY A 175 -3.77 7.98 -3.31
N THR A 176 -3.77 8.59 -2.14
CA THR A 176 -4.60 9.76 -1.82
C THR A 176 -3.86 11.09 -2.02
N GLY A 177 -2.52 11.05 -2.15
CA GLY A 177 -1.66 12.24 -2.18
C GLY A 177 -1.62 13.01 -0.84
N LYS A 178 -2.09 12.41 0.25
CA LYS A 178 -2.15 13.03 1.58
C LYS A 178 -1.53 12.11 2.62
N ASP A 179 -0.62 12.62 3.41
CA ASP A 179 -0.02 11.90 4.53
C ASP A 179 -0.47 12.45 5.88
N ILE A 180 -0.32 11.64 6.90
CA ILE A 180 -0.66 11.95 8.29
C ILE A 180 0.40 11.34 9.22
N SER A 181 0.66 11.96 10.36
CA SER A 181 1.55 11.37 11.36
C SER A 181 0.90 10.15 12.02
N ILE A 182 1.73 9.19 12.45
CA ILE A 182 1.25 8.03 13.19
C ILE A 182 0.55 8.46 14.50
N LYS A 183 0.99 9.59 15.09
CA LYS A 183 0.35 10.15 16.28
C LYS A 183 -1.07 10.64 15.99
N GLU A 184 -1.26 11.40 14.91
CA GLU A 184 -2.60 11.86 14.50
C GLU A 184 -3.50 10.69 14.12
N LEU A 185 -2.96 9.68 13.39
CA LEU A 185 -3.69 8.44 13.09
C LEU A 185 -4.17 7.74 14.36
N ALA A 186 -3.30 7.59 15.36
CA ALA A 186 -3.65 6.98 16.63
C ALA A 186 -4.77 7.76 17.35
N LEU A 187 -4.73 9.10 17.33
CA LEU A 187 -5.77 9.95 17.92
C LEU A 187 -7.11 9.82 17.18
N ILE A 188 -7.11 9.74 15.86
CA ILE A 188 -8.34 9.51 15.08
C ILE A 188 -8.96 8.16 15.44
N ILE A 189 -8.15 7.10 15.48
CA ILE A 189 -8.63 5.75 15.84
C ILE A 189 -9.15 5.73 17.28
N ALA A 190 -8.43 6.33 18.22
CA ALA A 190 -8.85 6.45 19.62
C ALA A 190 -10.21 7.16 19.75
N ALA A 191 -10.40 8.24 19.00
CA ALA A 191 -11.65 8.99 18.99
C ALA A 191 -12.82 8.16 18.41
N GLU A 192 -12.63 7.47 17.28
CA GLU A 192 -13.66 6.63 16.66
C GLU A 192 -14.07 5.45 17.56
N ILE A 193 -13.11 4.84 18.26
CA ILE A 193 -13.35 3.75 19.23
C ILE A 193 -13.96 4.31 20.55
N LYS A 194 -13.90 5.64 20.76
CA LYS A 194 -14.26 6.30 22.03
C LYS A 194 -13.39 5.78 23.19
N PHE A 195 -12.10 5.62 22.94
CA PHE A 195 -11.12 5.26 23.94
C PHE A 195 -10.87 6.44 24.89
N LYS A 196 -10.89 6.19 26.21
CA LYS A 196 -10.71 7.22 27.26
C LYS A 196 -9.46 6.98 28.11
N GLY A 197 -8.73 5.92 27.83
CA GLY A 197 -7.50 5.58 28.55
C GLY A 197 -6.30 6.42 28.12
N GLU A 198 -5.16 6.13 28.67
CA GLU A 198 -3.90 6.78 28.36
C GLU A 198 -3.24 6.18 27.11
N ILE A 199 -2.57 7.01 26.31
CA ILE A 199 -1.74 6.60 25.17
C ILE A 199 -0.29 6.86 25.54
N PHE A 200 0.49 5.81 25.72
CA PHE A 200 1.92 5.88 26.01
C PHE A 200 2.74 5.67 24.74
N TRP A 201 3.74 6.52 24.53
CA TRP A 201 4.68 6.41 23.40
C TRP A 201 6.03 5.87 23.90
N ASP A 202 6.36 4.65 23.51
CA ASP A 202 7.64 4.01 23.84
C ASP A 202 8.73 4.47 22.87
N VAL A 203 9.38 5.57 23.21
CA VAL A 203 10.45 6.18 22.40
C VAL A 203 11.76 5.35 22.41
N THR A 204 11.84 4.27 23.20
CA THR A 204 12.97 3.32 23.11
C THR A 204 12.89 2.44 21.86
N LYS A 205 11.73 2.37 21.23
CA LYS A 205 11.53 1.69 19.96
C LYS A 205 11.82 2.64 18.80
N PRO A 206 12.42 2.13 17.70
CA PRO A 206 12.76 2.98 16.57
C PRO A 206 11.52 3.50 15.85
N ASP A 207 11.62 4.73 15.37
CA ASP A 207 10.74 5.22 14.31
C ASP A 207 11.10 4.55 12.98
N GLY A 208 10.12 4.30 12.14
CA GLY A 208 10.36 3.90 10.75
C GLY A 208 10.84 5.06 9.87
N THR A 209 10.83 4.89 8.55
CA THR A 209 11.13 5.95 7.57
C THR A 209 10.35 7.21 7.90
N LYS A 210 11.02 8.38 7.89
CA LYS A 210 10.43 9.67 8.33
C LYS A 210 9.15 10.04 7.57
N ARG A 211 9.15 9.85 6.26
CA ARG A 211 7.99 10.16 5.39
C ARG A 211 7.91 9.18 4.25
N LYS A 212 6.69 8.78 3.88
CA LYS A 212 6.41 7.96 2.72
C LYS A 212 5.10 8.42 2.09
N LEU A 213 5.21 9.31 1.12
CA LEU A 213 4.12 9.89 0.35
C LEU A 213 4.38 9.67 -1.14
N LEU A 214 3.42 9.15 -1.88
CA LEU A 214 3.53 8.97 -3.32
C LEU A 214 3.16 10.25 -4.07
N ASP A 215 3.85 10.53 -5.17
CA ASP A 215 3.36 11.46 -6.18
C ASP A 215 2.31 10.72 -7.03
N VAL A 216 1.06 11.12 -6.90
CA VAL A 216 -0.08 10.48 -7.57
C VAL A 216 -0.60 11.30 -8.76
N ASN A 217 0.07 12.41 -9.10
CA ASN A 217 -0.40 13.35 -10.12
C ASN A 217 -0.64 12.68 -11.47
N LYS A 218 0.26 11.80 -11.91
CA LYS A 218 0.12 11.12 -13.20
C LYS A 218 -1.13 10.24 -13.30
N PHE A 219 -1.52 9.59 -12.21
CA PHE A 219 -2.74 8.78 -12.17
C PHE A 219 -3.99 9.67 -12.06
N SER A 220 -3.90 10.75 -11.30
CA SER A 220 -4.95 11.76 -11.19
C SER A 220 -5.21 12.49 -12.53
N GLU A 221 -4.18 12.78 -13.30
CA GLU A 221 -4.29 13.39 -14.64
C GLU A 221 -5.03 12.48 -15.65
N LEU A 222 -5.08 11.17 -15.42
CA LEU A 222 -5.94 10.25 -16.18
C LEU A 222 -7.42 10.38 -15.81
N GLY A 223 -7.75 11.08 -14.72
CA GLY A 223 -9.12 11.35 -14.26
C GLY A 223 -9.58 10.51 -13.07
N TRP A 224 -8.66 9.85 -12.34
CA TRP A 224 -8.99 9.09 -11.13
C TRP A 224 -8.52 9.78 -9.86
N GLU A 225 -9.36 9.79 -8.84
CA GLU A 225 -9.06 10.24 -7.50
C GLU A 225 -9.69 9.33 -6.45
N SER A 226 -9.03 9.21 -5.28
CA SER A 226 -9.59 8.50 -4.13
C SER A 226 -10.84 9.20 -3.60
N LYS A 227 -11.85 8.42 -3.21
CA LYS A 227 -13.18 8.92 -2.79
C LYS A 227 -13.42 8.79 -1.29
N ILE A 228 -12.73 7.85 -0.63
CA ILE A 228 -12.95 7.51 0.77
C ILE A 228 -11.96 8.30 1.64
N ASP A 229 -12.48 9.21 2.41
CA ASP A 229 -11.70 9.96 3.40
C ASP A 229 -11.22 9.03 4.52
N LEU A 230 -10.06 9.36 5.11
CA LEU A 230 -9.40 8.50 6.11
C LEU A 230 -10.29 8.20 7.31
N LYS A 231 -11.02 9.18 7.82
CA LYS A 231 -11.89 9.01 8.99
C LYS A 231 -13.09 8.12 8.66
N GLU A 232 -13.71 8.30 7.50
CA GLU A 232 -14.79 7.43 7.02
C GLU A 232 -14.29 5.99 6.82
N GLY A 233 -13.13 5.82 6.17
CA GLY A 233 -12.53 4.52 5.97
C GLY A 233 -12.18 3.81 7.27
N ILE A 234 -11.63 4.52 8.27
CA ILE A 234 -11.37 3.96 9.61
C ILE A 234 -12.68 3.49 10.25
N LYS A 235 -13.76 4.27 10.15
CA LYS A 235 -15.07 3.88 10.70
C LYS A 235 -15.61 2.60 10.04
N LYS A 236 -15.50 2.47 8.70
CA LYS A 236 -15.88 1.25 7.97
C LYS A 236 -15.04 0.05 8.43
N THR A 237 -13.72 0.23 8.54
CA THR A 237 -12.78 -0.80 8.97
C THR A 237 -13.05 -1.27 10.40
N LEU A 238 -13.36 -0.35 11.31
CA LEU A 238 -13.76 -0.67 12.70
C LEU A 238 -15.04 -1.51 12.74
N GLY A 239 -16.06 -1.14 11.97
CA GLY A 239 -17.30 -1.91 11.88
C GLY A 239 -17.07 -3.35 11.36
N SER A 240 -16.17 -3.51 10.37
CA SER A 240 -15.76 -4.83 9.91
C SER A 240 -15.00 -5.62 10.97
N TYR A 241 -14.02 -5.00 11.62
CA TYR A 241 -13.25 -5.62 12.70
C TYR A 241 -14.14 -6.16 13.83
N GLU A 242 -15.11 -5.36 14.31
CA GLU A 242 -16.07 -5.79 15.32
C GLU A 242 -16.91 -6.98 14.85
N ASN A 243 -17.39 -6.96 13.61
CA ASN A 243 -18.15 -8.07 13.02
C ASN A 243 -17.30 -9.33 12.85
N GLU A 244 -16.05 -9.19 12.40
CA GLU A 244 -15.10 -10.31 12.24
C GLU A 244 -14.79 -11.00 13.58
N ILE A 245 -14.71 -10.25 14.69
CA ILE A 245 -14.59 -10.82 16.04
C ILE A 245 -15.84 -11.62 16.39
N ILE A 246 -17.04 -11.07 16.18
CA ILE A 246 -18.32 -11.74 16.49
C ILE A 246 -18.48 -13.03 15.69
N THR A 247 -18.14 -12.99 14.40
CA THR A 247 -18.26 -14.14 13.49
C THR A 247 -17.08 -15.10 13.54
N LYS A 248 -16.06 -14.82 14.36
CA LYS A 248 -14.82 -15.61 14.50
C LYS A 248 -14.02 -15.74 13.18
N ASN A 249 -14.13 -14.76 12.32
CA ASN A 249 -13.44 -14.71 11.03
C ASN A 249 -12.24 -13.74 11.04
N LEU A 250 -11.87 -13.24 12.22
CA LEU A 250 -10.75 -12.29 12.33
C LEU A 250 -9.45 -12.92 11.85
N ARG A 251 -8.78 -12.28 10.94
CA ARG A 251 -7.46 -12.66 10.43
C ARG A 251 -6.37 -12.22 11.41
N ILE A 252 -5.81 -13.19 12.13
CA ILE A 252 -4.76 -13.01 13.16
C ILE A 252 -3.55 -13.89 12.89
#